data_f6ce917db90b2506595f37ab85d5fb1b
#
_entry.id   f6ce917db90b2506595f37ab85d5fb1b
#
_cell.length_a   1.000
_cell.length_b   1.000
_cell.length_c   1.000
_cell.angle_alpha   90.00
_cell.angle_beta   90.00
_cell.angle_gamma   90.00
#
_symmetry.space_group_name_H-M   'P 1'
#
loop_
_entity.id
_entity.type
_entity.pdbx_description
1 polymer ?
#
loop_
_entity_poly.entity_id
_entity_poly.type
_entity_poly.pdbx_seq_one_letter_code
_entity_poly.pdbx_strand_id
1 'polypeptide(L)'
;IDNINNSTKVIKIEEPSGIQSWAGFYFVLEEKINFPEGKEAISILFYSPKPGHKVLLKLEDGLPNGTPGKKTTGDLFAITTTTGWETLIFNIPEFDGRNNIYNTITFVLGYEISNQSEANYYMDNIQFSNPIQIIVDQLNIDSSEQVTRYSGYQLVWNDEFNYEGAPLEDKWHYQVIPILEGGWANNEKQHYTNRRENSYVSNGTLKIVAKNEIYDYEGITKSYTSARLNSKFDFQYGRIDVRAKLPKSVGTWPAIWTLGTNVGEIGNYHGNQEGNVGWPECGEIDIMEQNGSNKQILYGTFHWADNSSQQASYGLTKDINSLGITDVTNEFHLYSLEWTTGILRIYVDNLLICELMNNDSVPFDNPHYLILN
;
A
#
# COMPACT_ATOMS: atom_id res chain seq x y z
N ILE A 1 -14.97 4.16 -33.53
CA ILE A 1 -13.52 3.98 -33.80
C ILE A 1 -12.88 5.15 -33.11
N ASP A 2 -12.24 4.87 -31.99
CA ASP A 2 -11.56 5.89 -31.19
C ASP A 2 -10.34 6.40 -31.97
N ASN A 3 -10.13 7.71 -31.98
CA ASN A 3 -9.05 8.39 -32.69
C ASN A 3 -7.63 8.09 -32.13
N ILE A 4 -7.49 7.13 -31.22
CA ILE A 4 -6.24 6.81 -30.52
C ILE A 4 -5.43 5.78 -31.30
N ASN A 5 -6.08 4.81 -31.95
CA ASN A 5 -5.40 3.81 -32.77
C ASN A 5 -5.77 3.92 -34.25
N ASN A 6 -4.79 4.34 -35.06
CA ASN A 6 -4.92 4.43 -36.52
C ASN A 6 -4.34 3.21 -37.26
N SER A 7 -3.94 2.16 -36.53
CA SER A 7 -3.37 0.97 -37.13
C SER A 7 -4.42 0.18 -37.93
N THR A 8 -4.00 -0.39 -39.04
CA THR A 8 -4.84 -1.29 -39.84
C THR A 8 -4.75 -2.75 -39.40
N LYS A 9 -3.87 -3.06 -38.47
CA LYS A 9 -3.64 -4.40 -37.91
C LYS A 9 -3.39 -4.30 -36.41
N VAL A 10 -4.06 -5.12 -35.64
CA VAL A 10 -3.91 -5.23 -34.20
C VAL A 10 -3.84 -6.71 -33.81
N ILE A 11 -3.21 -6.99 -32.70
CA ILE A 11 -3.25 -8.32 -32.08
C ILE A 11 -4.58 -8.39 -31.32
N LYS A 12 -5.43 -9.36 -31.70
CA LYS A 12 -6.64 -9.71 -30.95
C LYS A 12 -6.33 -10.87 -30.02
N ILE A 13 -6.71 -10.74 -28.77
CA ILE A 13 -6.59 -11.77 -27.75
C ILE A 13 -8.00 -12.11 -27.27
N GLU A 14 -8.42 -13.36 -27.44
CA GLU A 14 -9.69 -13.88 -26.99
C GLU A 14 -9.45 -14.69 -25.72
N GLU A 15 -10.01 -14.23 -24.60
CA GLU A 15 -9.99 -14.97 -23.35
C GLU A 15 -11.34 -15.67 -23.16
N PRO A 16 -11.38 -17.02 -23.19
CA PRO A 16 -12.61 -17.76 -22.93
C PRO A 16 -13.01 -17.66 -21.45
N SER A 17 -14.28 -17.84 -21.16
CA SER A 17 -14.76 -17.91 -19.77
C SER A 17 -14.08 -19.03 -18.99
N GLY A 18 -13.72 -18.78 -17.73
CA GLY A 18 -13.08 -19.77 -16.85
C GLY A 18 -11.58 -19.97 -17.09
N ILE A 19 -10.95 -19.09 -17.89
CA ILE A 19 -9.49 -19.10 -18.04
C ILE A 19 -8.81 -18.89 -16.66
N GLN A 20 -7.65 -19.51 -16.50
CA GLN A 20 -6.88 -19.33 -15.25
C GLN A 20 -6.32 -17.92 -15.16
N SER A 21 -6.37 -17.32 -13.97
CA SER A 21 -5.91 -15.94 -13.71
C SER A 21 -4.44 -15.66 -14.03
N TRP A 22 -3.64 -16.70 -14.24
CA TRP A 22 -2.22 -16.63 -14.64
C TRP A 22 -1.98 -17.00 -16.10
N ALA A 23 -3.04 -17.31 -16.87
CA ALA A 23 -2.90 -17.66 -18.27
C ALA A 23 -2.47 -16.44 -19.09
N GLY A 24 -1.51 -16.63 -19.96
CA GLY A 24 -0.94 -15.57 -20.77
C GLY A 24 -0.34 -16.10 -22.07
N PHE A 25 0.29 -15.22 -22.79
CA PHE A 25 0.99 -15.54 -24.02
C PHE A 25 2.36 -14.84 -24.02
N TYR A 26 3.25 -15.26 -24.92
CA TYR A 26 4.58 -14.69 -25.01
C TYR A 26 5.06 -14.59 -26.44
N PHE A 27 5.97 -13.65 -26.64
CA PHE A 27 6.75 -13.49 -27.88
C PHE A 27 8.19 -13.87 -27.60
N VAL A 28 8.78 -14.68 -28.48
CA VAL A 28 10.24 -14.94 -28.49
C VAL A 28 10.84 -14.14 -29.61
N LEU A 29 11.75 -13.24 -29.27
CA LEU A 29 12.48 -12.42 -30.23
C LEU A 29 13.70 -13.18 -30.76
N GLU A 30 14.05 -12.97 -32.02
CA GLU A 30 15.24 -13.55 -32.63
C GLU A 30 16.53 -13.02 -31.98
N GLU A 31 16.51 -11.75 -31.58
CA GLU A 31 17.63 -11.07 -30.90
C GLU A 31 17.23 -10.70 -29.47
N LYS A 32 18.26 -10.55 -28.64
CA LYS A 32 18.06 -10.06 -27.27
C LYS A 32 17.74 -8.56 -27.26
N ILE A 33 16.92 -8.18 -26.32
CA ILE A 33 16.46 -6.80 -26.16
C ILE A 33 17.62 -5.91 -25.77
N ASN A 34 17.74 -4.79 -26.49
CA ASN A 34 18.67 -3.71 -26.22
C ASN A 34 17.88 -2.44 -25.93
N PHE A 35 17.91 -1.99 -24.69
CA PHE A 35 17.16 -0.81 -24.29
C PHE A 35 17.90 0.46 -24.74
N PRO A 36 17.26 1.32 -25.55
CA PRO A 36 17.84 2.61 -25.90
C PRO A 36 18.09 3.47 -24.64
N GLU A 37 19.10 4.33 -24.69
CA GLU A 37 19.40 5.28 -23.62
C GLU A 37 18.18 6.14 -23.29
N GLY A 38 17.85 6.27 -22.00
CA GLY A 38 16.69 7.01 -21.51
C GLY A 38 15.33 6.32 -21.76
N LYS A 39 15.31 5.12 -22.37
CA LYS A 39 14.08 4.35 -22.60
C LYS A 39 14.00 3.20 -21.60
N GLU A 40 13.52 3.49 -20.41
CA GLU A 40 13.50 2.56 -19.28
C GLU A 40 12.13 1.94 -19.03
N ALA A 41 11.26 1.98 -20.05
CA ALA A 41 9.94 1.38 -20.00
C ALA A 41 9.57 0.75 -21.34
N ILE A 42 8.60 -0.15 -21.29
CA ILE A 42 7.88 -0.65 -22.47
C ILE A 42 6.46 -0.08 -22.41
N SER A 43 6.02 0.54 -23.49
CA SER A 43 4.62 0.94 -23.66
C SER A 43 3.93 0.07 -24.68
N ILE A 44 2.64 -0.15 -24.46
CA ILE A 44 1.75 -0.80 -25.40
C ILE A 44 0.47 0.03 -25.57
N LEU A 45 -0.08 0.06 -26.75
CA LEU A 45 -1.44 0.52 -26.94
C LEU A 45 -2.37 -0.65 -26.71
N PHE A 46 -3.25 -0.53 -25.73
CA PHE A 46 -4.07 -1.62 -25.23
C PHE A 46 -5.55 -1.25 -25.20
N TYR A 47 -6.40 -2.14 -25.67
CA TYR A 47 -7.86 -2.01 -25.58
C TYR A 47 -8.38 -2.96 -24.52
N SER A 48 -9.10 -2.43 -23.54
CA SER A 48 -9.83 -3.19 -22.54
C SER A 48 -11.34 -2.98 -22.65
N PRO A 49 -12.16 -4.02 -22.49
CA PRO A 49 -13.61 -3.88 -22.45
C PRO A 49 -14.14 -3.18 -21.20
N LYS A 50 -13.31 -3.01 -20.17
CA LYS A 50 -13.64 -2.30 -18.94
C LYS A 50 -12.37 -1.81 -18.22
N PRO A 51 -12.46 -0.78 -17.36
CA PRO A 51 -11.35 -0.36 -16.51
C PRO A 51 -11.06 -1.39 -15.41
N GLY A 52 -9.90 -1.22 -14.74
CA GLY A 52 -9.51 -2.03 -13.60
C GLY A 52 -8.86 -3.38 -13.95
N HIS A 53 -8.61 -3.67 -15.24
CA HIS A 53 -7.89 -4.88 -15.63
C HIS A 53 -6.41 -4.74 -15.35
N LYS A 54 -5.85 -5.66 -14.57
CA LYS A 54 -4.42 -5.74 -14.29
C LYS A 54 -3.73 -6.53 -15.40
N VAL A 55 -2.85 -5.87 -16.13
CA VAL A 55 -2.05 -6.45 -17.19
C VAL A 55 -0.64 -6.65 -16.67
N LEU A 56 -0.13 -7.88 -16.74
CA LEU A 56 1.24 -8.22 -16.40
C LEU A 56 2.10 -8.25 -17.66
N LEU A 57 3.29 -7.64 -17.57
CA LEU A 57 4.38 -7.82 -18.51
C LEU A 57 5.59 -8.38 -17.76
N LYS A 58 6.31 -9.31 -18.39
CA LYS A 58 7.54 -9.89 -17.86
C LYS A 58 8.52 -10.11 -19.00
N LEU A 59 9.77 -9.72 -18.78
CA LEU A 59 10.85 -10.07 -19.70
C LEU A 59 11.64 -11.25 -19.14
N GLU A 60 12.02 -12.16 -20.02
CA GLU A 60 12.72 -13.39 -19.67
C GLU A 60 13.87 -13.69 -20.67
N ASP A 61 14.86 -14.43 -20.21
CA ASP A 61 16.05 -14.78 -21.01
C ASP A 61 15.85 -16.00 -21.93
N GLY A 62 14.60 -16.48 -22.04
CA GLY A 62 14.23 -17.62 -22.87
C GLY A 62 14.58 -18.99 -22.30
N LEU A 63 15.21 -19.07 -21.13
CA LEU A 63 15.48 -20.33 -20.48
C LEU A 63 14.21 -20.93 -19.86
N PRO A 64 14.06 -22.26 -19.81
CA PRO A 64 12.92 -22.92 -19.17
C PRO A 64 12.76 -22.50 -17.70
N ASN A 65 11.52 -22.52 -17.21
CA ASN A 65 11.24 -22.27 -15.81
C ASN A 65 11.95 -23.30 -14.91
N GLY A 66 12.51 -22.83 -13.79
CA GLY A 66 13.30 -23.66 -12.87
C GLY A 66 14.76 -23.85 -13.28
N THR A 67 15.20 -23.31 -14.41
CA THR A 67 16.62 -23.35 -14.79
C THR A 67 17.45 -22.48 -13.82
N PRO A 68 18.49 -23.03 -13.19
CA PRO A 68 19.37 -22.23 -12.34
C PRO A 68 19.99 -21.04 -13.11
N GLY A 69 19.87 -19.84 -12.54
CA GLY A 69 20.42 -18.63 -13.13
C GLY A 69 19.55 -17.99 -14.21
N LYS A 70 18.32 -18.48 -14.46
CA LYS A 70 17.33 -17.81 -15.32
C LYS A 70 17.17 -16.35 -14.92
N LYS A 71 17.19 -15.47 -15.91
CA LYS A 71 17.03 -14.01 -15.74
C LYS A 71 15.63 -13.58 -16.12
N THR A 72 15.05 -12.73 -15.29
CA THR A 72 13.72 -12.13 -15.50
C THR A 72 13.66 -10.76 -14.85
N THR A 73 12.79 -9.87 -15.38
CA THR A 73 12.48 -8.58 -14.72
C THR A 73 11.66 -8.73 -13.44
N GLY A 74 11.13 -9.93 -13.17
CA GLY A 74 9.99 -10.05 -12.28
C GLY A 74 8.70 -9.62 -12.99
N ASP A 75 7.61 -9.63 -12.26
CA ASP A 75 6.28 -9.30 -12.76
C ASP A 75 6.09 -7.78 -12.72
N LEU A 76 5.87 -7.16 -13.88
CA LEU A 76 5.60 -5.73 -14.04
C LEU A 76 4.12 -5.56 -14.32
N PHE A 77 3.47 -4.59 -13.70
CA PHE A 77 2.02 -4.43 -13.81
C PHE A 77 1.64 -3.05 -14.32
N ALA A 78 0.54 -3.02 -15.09
CA ALA A 78 -0.21 -1.82 -15.42
C ALA A 78 -1.70 -2.13 -15.26
N ILE A 79 -2.50 -1.13 -14.87
CA ILE A 79 -3.94 -1.29 -14.66
C ILE A 79 -4.66 -0.40 -15.68
N THR A 80 -5.68 -0.96 -16.35
CA THR A 80 -6.50 -0.18 -17.27
C THR A 80 -7.37 0.82 -16.53
N THR A 81 -7.45 2.04 -17.02
CA THR A 81 -8.18 3.14 -16.39
C THR A 81 -9.48 3.45 -17.11
N THR A 82 -9.63 3.01 -18.36
CA THR A 82 -10.79 3.30 -19.18
C THR A 82 -11.33 2.04 -19.88
N THR A 83 -12.55 2.13 -20.39
CA THR A 83 -13.04 1.22 -21.43
C THR A 83 -12.58 1.77 -22.79
N GLY A 84 -11.92 0.96 -23.58
CA GLY A 84 -11.40 1.37 -24.89
C GLY A 84 -9.89 1.32 -24.98
N TRP A 85 -9.33 2.12 -25.90
CA TRP A 85 -7.89 2.18 -26.13
C TRP A 85 -7.20 3.13 -25.15
N GLU A 86 -6.12 2.66 -24.54
CA GLU A 86 -5.21 3.46 -23.71
C GLU A 86 -3.78 2.99 -23.85
N THR A 87 -2.82 3.82 -23.47
CA THR A 87 -1.42 3.43 -23.42
C THR A 87 -1.09 2.91 -22.04
N LEU A 88 -0.70 1.65 -21.95
CA LEU A 88 -0.13 1.08 -20.75
C LEU A 88 1.38 1.18 -20.79
N ILE A 89 2.01 1.56 -19.68
CA ILE A 89 3.45 1.71 -19.55
C ILE A 89 3.95 0.84 -18.41
N PHE A 90 4.97 0.03 -18.71
CA PHE A 90 5.61 -0.89 -17.77
C PHE A 90 7.05 -0.41 -17.54
N ASN A 91 7.30 0.16 -16.39
CA ASN A 91 8.64 0.61 -16.03
C ASN A 91 9.56 -0.60 -15.81
N ILE A 92 10.71 -0.60 -16.46
CA ILE A 92 11.71 -1.66 -16.29
C ILE A 92 12.60 -1.28 -15.11
N PRO A 93 12.75 -2.14 -14.10
CA PRO A 93 13.59 -1.84 -12.95
C PRO A 93 15.04 -1.58 -13.36
N GLU A 94 15.66 -0.61 -12.70
CA GLU A 94 17.11 -0.41 -12.82
C GLU A 94 17.84 -1.65 -12.28
N PHE A 95 18.66 -2.26 -13.12
CA PHE A 95 19.62 -3.28 -12.69
C PHE A 95 20.81 -3.28 -13.65
N ASP A 96 21.97 -3.59 -13.10
CA ASP A 96 23.19 -3.67 -13.89
C ASP A 96 23.06 -4.77 -14.96
N GLY A 97 23.30 -4.38 -16.23
CA GLY A 97 23.40 -5.33 -17.32
C GLY A 97 22.07 -5.78 -17.94
N ARG A 98 21.01 -4.96 -17.91
CA ARG A 98 19.70 -5.25 -18.53
C ARG A 98 19.73 -5.43 -20.07
N ASN A 99 20.75 -4.90 -20.73
CA ASN A 99 20.93 -5.05 -22.19
C ASN A 99 21.47 -6.43 -22.56
N ASN A 100 21.02 -6.97 -23.67
CA ASN A 100 21.42 -8.29 -24.20
C ASN A 100 21.14 -9.48 -23.25
N ILE A 101 20.14 -9.37 -22.39
CA ILE A 101 19.73 -10.46 -21.48
C ILE A 101 18.46 -11.12 -21.98
N TYR A 102 17.40 -10.34 -22.17
CA TYR A 102 16.05 -10.84 -22.43
C TYR A 102 15.77 -10.97 -23.92
N ASN A 103 15.06 -12.02 -24.31
CA ASN A 103 14.53 -12.22 -25.66
C ASN A 103 13.08 -12.71 -25.66
N THR A 104 12.46 -12.80 -24.48
CA THR A 104 11.06 -13.24 -24.34
C THR A 104 10.28 -12.16 -23.62
N ILE A 105 9.14 -11.78 -24.20
CA ILE A 105 8.18 -10.84 -23.61
C ILE A 105 6.91 -11.63 -23.32
N THR A 106 6.54 -11.77 -22.07
CA THR A 106 5.36 -12.48 -21.59
C THR A 106 4.31 -11.49 -21.13
N PHE A 107 3.05 -11.72 -21.53
CA PHE A 107 1.90 -10.98 -21.06
C PHE A 107 0.89 -11.91 -20.40
N VAL A 108 0.27 -11.45 -19.31
CA VAL A 108 -0.93 -12.05 -18.70
C VAL A 108 -1.97 -10.94 -18.59
N LEU A 109 -3.11 -11.15 -19.24
CA LEU A 109 -4.22 -10.21 -19.23
C LEU A 109 -5.19 -10.61 -18.12
N GLY A 110 -5.68 -9.65 -17.33
CA GLY A 110 -6.57 -9.95 -16.22
C GLY A 110 -5.92 -10.76 -15.09
N TYR A 111 -4.65 -10.54 -14.85
CA TYR A 111 -3.90 -11.20 -13.77
C TYR A 111 -4.61 -11.08 -12.42
N GLU A 112 -4.69 -12.18 -11.67
CA GLU A 112 -5.37 -12.33 -10.37
C GLU A 112 -6.92 -12.22 -10.40
N ILE A 113 -7.56 -12.07 -11.55
CA ILE A 113 -9.02 -12.12 -11.64
C ILE A 113 -9.45 -13.56 -11.87
N SER A 114 -10.06 -14.19 -10.86
CA SER A 114 -10.64 -15.52 -10.98
C SER A 114 -12.05 -15.43 -11.59
N ASN A 115 -12.44 -16.46 -12.36
CA ASN A 115 -13.78 -16.57 -12.98
C ASN A 115 -14.14 -15.46 -13.97
N GLN A 116 -13.20 -15.05 -14.80
CA GLN A 116 -13.48 -14.07 -15.85
C GLN A 116 -14.58 -14.56 -16.80
N SER A 117 -15.48 -13.66 -17.15
CA SER A 117 -16.35 -13.81 -18.31
C SER A 117 -15.51 -13.70 -19.59
N GLU A 118 -15.96 -14.35 -20.68
CA GLU A 118 -15.34 -14.18 -22.00
C GLU A 118 -15.07 -12.70 -22.32
N ALA A 119 -13.84 -12.41 -22.71
CA ALA A 119 -13.42 -11.05 -23.04
C ALA A 119 -12.52 -11.01 -24.26
N ASN A 120 -12.61 -9.90 -25.00
CA ASN A 120 -11.74 -9.61 -26.13
C ASN A 120 -10.88 -8.39 -25.81
N TYR A 121 -9.58 -8.58 -25.86
CA TYR A 121 -8.60 -7.52 -25.74
C TYR A 121 -7.91 -7.31 -27.08
N TYR A 122 -7.39 -6.10 -27.28
CA TYR A 122 -6.60 -5.81 -28.47
C TYR A 122 -5.32 -5.09 -28.03
N MET A 123 -4.22 -5.38 -28.73
CA MET A 123 -2.92 -4.81 -28.42
C MET A 123 -2.21 -4.37 -29.69
N ASP A 124 -1.50 -3.25 -29.59
CA ASP A 124 -0.70 -2.68 -30.69
C ASP A 124 0.47 -1.88 -30.12
N ASN A 125 1.37 -1.43 -31.01
CA ASN A 125 2.45 -0.50 -30.68
C ASN A 125 3.29 -0.88 -29.44
N ILE A 126 3.80 -2.11 -29.42
CA ILE A 126 4.79 -2.48 -28.38
C ILE A 126 6.10 -1.76 -28.71
N GLN A 127 6.52 -0.85 -27.86
CA GLN A 127 7.69 -0.03 -28.09
C GLN A 127 8.44 0.34 -26.81
N PHE A 128 9.71 0.70 -26.94
CA PHE A 128 10.44 1.34 -25.84
C PHE A 128 9.90 2.75 -25.61
N SER A 129 9.68 3.10 -24.35
CA SER A 129 9.20 4.41 -23.97
C SER A 129 10.02 5.01 -22.83
N ASN A 130 9.84 6.29 -22.60
CA ASN A 130 10.30 6.87 -21.35
C ASN A 130 9.48 6.24 -20.22
N PRO A 131 10.07 6.02 -19.03
CA PRO A 131 9.29 5.63 -17.87
C PRO A 131 8.21 6.68 -17.59
N ILE A 132 7.11 6.27 -17.00
CA ILE A 132 6.15 7.26 -16.49
C ILE A 132 6.91 8.11 -15.48
N GLN A 133 7.20 9.33 -15.87
CA GLN A 133 7.57 10.37 -14.92
C GLN A 133 6.25 10.93 -14.41
N ILE A 134 5.87 10.53 -13.21
CA ILE A 134 4.86 11.30 -12.51
C ILE A 134 5.47 12.68 -12.28
N ILE A 135 4.75 13.71 -12.67
CA ILE A 135 5.13 15.09 -12.38
C ILE A 135 5.14 15.20 -10.86
N VAL A 136 6.34 15.13 -10.29
CA VAL A 136 6.60 15.16 -8.83
C VAL A 136 5.98 16.41 -8.18
N ASP A 137 5.77 17.46 -8.96
CA ASP A 137 5.16 18.73 -8.49
C ASP A 137 3.68 18.60 -8.04
N GLN A 138 3.01 17.48 -8.32
CA GLN A 138 1.64 17.21 -7.83
C GLN A 138 1.61 16.19 -6.68
N LEU A 139 2.74 15.53 -6.41
CA LEU A 139 2.86 14.61 -5.29
C LEU A 139 3.62 15.35 -4.19
N ASN A 140 3.08 15.35 -3.00
CA ASN A 140 3.73 15.95 -1.82
C ASN A 140 4.87 15.04 -1.32
N ILE A 141 5.89 14.85 -2.18
CA ILE A 141 7.05 13.99 -1.95
C ILE A 141 8.24 14.86 -1.58
N ASP A 142 8.81 14.60 -0.42
CA ASP A 142 10.12 15.15 -0.05
C ASP A 142 11.22 14.41 -0.82
N SER A 143 11.78 15.07 -1.83
CA SER A 143 12.83 14.52 -2.70
C SER A 143 14.22 14.59 -2.08
N SER A 144 14.37 15.15 -0.88
CA SER A 144 15.67 15.39 -0.23
C SER A 144 16.29 14.14 0.39
N GLU A 145 15.55 13.02 0.49
CA GLU A 145 16.00 11.80 1.17
C GLU A 145 16.11 10.56 0.27
N GLN A 146 16.93 9.62 0.73
CA GLN A 146 17.02 8.27 0.16
C GLN A 146 15.78 7.46 0.58
N VAL A 147 14.71 7.61 -0.16
CA VAL A 147 13.51 6.78 0.02
C VAL A 147 13.82 5.37 -0.48
N THR A 148 13.44 4.37 0.30
CA THR A 148 13.54 2.97 -0.12
C THR A 148 12.68 2.76 -1.37
N ARG A 149 13.29 2.30 -2.45
CA ARG A 149 12.61 2.02 -3.71
C ARG A 149 12.43 0.53 -3.88
N TYR A 150 11.21 0.12 -4.22
CA TYR A 150 10.87 -1.27 -4.49
C TYR A 150 10.59 -1.44 -5.98
N SER A 151 11.09 -2.55 -6.55
CA SER A 151 10.78 -2.92 -7.92
C SER A 151 9.27 -3.07 -8.12
N GLY A 152 8.73 -2.43 -9.14
CA GLY A 152 7.29 -2.46 -9.43
C GLY A 152 6.43 -1.50 -8.61
N TYR A 153 7.02 -0.74 -7.69
CA TYR A 153 6.33 0.30 -6.94
C TYR A 153 6.83 1.69 -7.32
N GLN A 154 5.93 2.64 -7.23
CA GLN A 154 6.24 4.05 -7.34
C GLN A 154 5.88 4.74 -6.04
N LEU A 155 6.78 5.60 -5.53
CA LEU A 155 6.49 6.45 -4.40
C LEU A 155 5.44 7.49 -4.82
N VAL A 156 4.32 7.54 -4.11
CA VAL A 156 3.21 8.46 -4.36
C VAL A 156 2.98 9.45 -3.23
N TRP A 157 3.43 9.11 -2.03
CA TRP A 157 3.34 9.95 -0.85
C TRP A 157 4.41 9.56 0.17
N ASN A 158 4.96 10.54 0.88
CA ASN A 158 5.86 10.32 2.02
C ASN A 158 5.81 11.50 2.99
N ASP A 159 6.29 11.27 4.20
CA ASP A 159 6.72 12.30 5.14
C ASP A 159 7.96 11.79 5.87
N GLU A 160 9.11 12.36 5.55
CA GLU A 160 10.40 11.97 6.13
C GLU A 160 10.73 12.78 7.38
N PHE A 161 9.82 13.70 7.77
CA PHE A 161 9.95 14.53 8.97
C PHE A 161 11.24 15.36 9.06
N ASN A 162 11.73 15.86 7.91
CA ASN A 162 12.95 16.67 7.77
C ASN A 162 12.76 18.15 8.08
N TYR A 163 11.87 18.43 8.99
CA TYR A 163 11.55 19.79 9.45
C TYR A 163 11.46 19.84 10.97
N GLU A 164 11.27 21.03 11.52
CA GLU A 164 11.09 21.26 12.95
C GLU A 164 9.71 21.86 13.22
N GLY A 165 9.01 21.39 14.23
CA GLY A 165 7.73 21.99 14.64
C GLY A 165 6.58 21.01 14.77
N ALA A 166 5.38 21.42 14.39
CA ALA A 166 4.22 20.54 14.33
C ALA A 166 4.26 19.65 13.08
N PRO A 167 3.65 18.44 13.08
CA PRO A 167 3.33 17.72 11.86
C PRO A 167 2.68 18.61 10.81
N LEU A 168 3.07 18.49 9.54
CA LEU A 168 2.57 19.33 8.46
C LEU A 168 1.06 19.19 8.32
N GLU A 169 0.36 20.31 8.36
CA GLU A 169 -1.09 20.37 8.32
C GLU A 169 -1.65 19.89 6.96
N ASP A 170 -0.90 20.02 5.89
CA ASP A 170 -1.29 19.50 4.57
C ASP A 170 -1.15 17.99 4.45
N LYS A 171 -0.39 17.34 5.34
CA LYS A 171 -0.21 15.88 5.38
C LYS A 171 -0.98 15.19 6.49
N TRP A 172 -1.15 15.83 7.63
CA TRP A 172 -1.68 15.23 8.85
C TRP A 172 -2.86 15.99 9.43
N HIS A 173 -3.82 15.25 9.93
CA HIS A 173 -4.92 15.76 10.73
C HIS A 173 -4.85 15.21 12.15
N TYR A 174 -5.05 16.10 13.13
CA TYR A 174 -5.16 15.69 14.53
C TYR A 174 -6.59 15.29 14.85
N GLN A 175 -6.81 14.03 15.18
CA GLN A 175 -8.10 13.59 15.69
C GLN A 175 -8.12 13.78 17.22
N VAL A 176 -8.80 14.81 17.66
CA VAL A 176 -8.85 15.22 19.07
C VAL A 176 -10.24 15.05 19.70
N ILE A 177 -11.29 14.89 18.89
CA ILE A 177 -12.66 14.68 19.36
C ILE A 177 -12.82 13.22 19.72
N PRO A 178 -13.19 12.91 21.01
CA PRO A 178 -13.46 11.54 21.42
C PRO A 178 -14.59 10.90 20.60
N ILE A 179 -14.42 9.66 20.21
CA ILE A 179 -15.35 8.95 19.31
C ILE A 179 -16.56 8.34 20.02
N LEU A 180 -16.50 8.24 21.34
CA LEU A 180 -17.58 7.73 22.21
C LEU A 180 -17.92 8.76 23.28
N GLU A 181 -19.14 8.68 23.83
CA GLU A 181 -19.63 9.57 24.89
C GLU A 181 -18.71 9.60 26.13
N GLY A 182 -18.01 8.53 26.44
CA GLY A 182 -17.06 8.47 27.57
C GLY A 182 -15.59 8.66 27.22
N GLY A 183 -15.27 8.96 25.98
CA GLY A 183 -13.89 9.11 25.49
C GLY A 183 -13.58 8.25 24.27
N TRP A 184 -12.47 7.53 24.29
CA TRP A 184 -11.98 6.70 23.21
C TRP A 184 -12.39 5.23 23.38
N ALA A 185 -12.27 4.44 22.32
CA ALA A 185 -12.55 3.00 22.34
C ALA A 185 -11.63 2.25 23.33
N ASN A 186 -11.87 0.96 23.52
CA ASN A 186 -11.02 0.02 24.25
C ASN A 186 -10.65 0.44 25.70
N ASN A 187 -11.47 1.28 26.35
CA ASN A 187 -11.19 1.85 27.67
C ASN A 187 -9.85 2.64 27.74
N GLU A 188 -9.44 3.24 26.64
CA GLU A 188 -8.27 4.10 26.59
C GLU A 188 -8.30 5.17 27.67
N LYS A 189 -7.15 5.40 28.31
CA LYS A 189 -7.03 6.26 29.51
C LYS A 189 -6.60 7.69 29.19
N GLN A 190 -6.20 7.97 27.95
CA GLN A 190 -5.75 9.27 27.49
C GLN A 190 -6.86 10.02 26.74
N HIS A 191 -6.66 11.33 26.63
CA HIS A 191 -7.15 12.14 25.52
C HIS A 191 -6.08 12.32 24.48
N TYR A 192 -6.46 12.35 23.21
CA TYR A 192 -5.59 12.80 22.13
C TYR A 192 -5.71 14.32 21.98
N THR A 193 -4.58 14.97 21.76
CA THR A 193 -4.50 16.43 21.64
C THR A 193 -3.67 16.85 20.43
N ASN A 194 -3.86 18.09 20.00
CA ASN A 194 -3.04 18.71 18.97
C ASN A 194 -1.89 19.54 19.56
N ARG A 195 -1.59 19.36 20.83
CA ARG A 195 -0.54 20.14 21.52
C ARG A 195 0.84 19.63 21.13
N ARG A 196 1.79 20.57 21.09
CA ARG A 196 3.20 20.27 20.81
C ARG A 196 3.83 19.32 21.84
N GLU A 197 3.31 19.30 23.06
CA GLU A 197 3.72 18.40 24.12
C GLU A 197 3.39 16.92 23.83
N ASN A 198 2.40 16.67 22.97
CA ASN A 198 1.97 15.32 22.61
C ASN A 198 2.44 14.90 21.22
N SER A 199 2.69 15.85 20.30
CA SER A 199 3.35 15.50 19.04
C SER A 199 4.14 16.67 18.48
N TYR A 200 5.31 16.36 17.94
CA TYR A 200 6.18 17.32 17.27
C TYR A 200 7.22 16.63 16.42
N VAL A 201 7.72 17.34 15.43
CA VAL A 201 8.82 16.91 14.58
C VAL A 201 10.09 17.60 15.02
N SER A 202 11.15 16.83 15.18
CA SER A 202 12.50 17.34 15.44
C SER A 202 13.56 16.30 15.12
N ASN A 203 14.73 16.75 14.71
CA ASN A 203 15.86 15.87 14.40
C ASN A 203 15.48 14.72 13.46
N GLY A 204 14.75 15.03 12.37
CA GLY A 204 14.38 14.07 11.34
C GLY A 204 13.40 12.98 11.79
N THR A 205 12.60 13.21 12.84
CA THR A 205 11.58 12.24 13.27
C THR A 205 10.35 12.90 13.88
N LEU A 206 9.18 12.34 13.62
CA LEU A 206 7.96 12.60 14.37
C LEU A 206 8.07 11.96 15.76
N LYS A 207 7.66 12.69 16.80
CA LYS A 207 7.48 12.21 18.17
C LYS A 207 5.99 12.21 18.51
N ILE A 208 5.49 11.08 18.96
CA ILE A 208 4.18 10.96 19.62
C ILE A 208 4.47 10.65 21.08
N VAL A 209 3.98 11.51 21.98
CA VAL A 209 4.37 11.49 23.39
C VAL A 209 3.14 11.29 24.26
N ALA A 210 3.08 10.14 24.91
CA ALA A 210 2.12 9.92 25.99
C ALA A 210 2.60 10.56 27.27
N LYS A 211 1.74 11.33 27.94
CA LYS A 211 2.04 12.03 29.17
C LYS A 211 1.06 11.65 30.29
N ASN A 212 1.57 11.52 31.50
CA ASN A 212 0.76 11.39 32.70
C ASN A 212 0.43 12.82 33.19
N GLU A 213 -0.77 13.27 32.90
CA GLU A 213 -1.29 14.59 33.30
C GLU A 213 -2.82 14.54 33.26
N ILE A 214 -3.46 15.32 34.12
CA ILE A 214 -4.90 15.49 34.10
C ILE A 214 -5.26 16.46 32.97
N TYR A 215 -6.14 16.04 32.10
CA TYR A 215 -6.64 16.84 30.99
C TYR A 215 -8.15 16.66 30.85
N ASP A 216 -8.86 17.76 30.69
CA ASP A 216 -10.29 17.79 30.44
C ASP A 216 -10.56 18.22 28.99
N TYR A 217 -11.44 17.47 28.34
CA TYR A 217 -11.99 17.83 27.04
C TYR A 217 -13.52 17.77 27.13
N GLU A 218 -14.16 18.92 27.05
CA GLU A 218 -15.63 19.07 27.09
C GLU A 218 -16.31 18.34 28.29
N GLY A 219 -15.68 18.38 29.45
CA GLY A 219 -16.19 17.76 30.68
C GLY A 219 -15.80 16.28 30.86
N ILE A 220 -15.08 15.69 29.92
CA ILE A 220 -14.51 14.34 30.05
C ILE A 220 -13.07 14.47 30.53
N THR A 221 -12.81 14.14 31.80
CA THR A 221 -11.49 14.21 32.40
C THR A 221 -10.75 12.89 32.27
N LYS A 222 -9.53 12.91 31.77
CA LYS A 222 -8.61 11.76 31.69
C LYS A 222 -7.30 12.08 32.42
N SER A 223 -6.55 11.03 32.77
CA SER A 223 -5.28 11.13 33.52
C SER A 223 -4.05 11.05 32.61
N TYR A 224 -4.25 10.95 31.31
CA TYR A 224 -3.16 10.88 30.32
C TYR A 224 -3.56 11.66 29.09
N THR A 225 -2.53 12.12 28.35
CA THR A 225 -2.66 12.68 27.01
C THR A 225 -1.71 12.00 26.05
N SER A 226 -2.05 11.99 24.77
CA SER A 226 -1.22 11.54 23.66
C SER A 226 -1.62 12.28 22.38
N ALA A 227 -1.19 11.81 21.22
CA ALA A 227 -1.67 12.28 19.93
C ALA A 227 -2.14 11.12 19.05
N ARG A 228 -3.18 11.36 18.24
CA ARG A 228 -3.65 10.51 17.16
C ARG A 228 -3.63 11.33 15.88
N LEU A 229 -2.83 10.90 14.92
CA LEU A 229 -2.61 11.58 13.64
C LEU A 229 -3.17 10.73 12.52
N ASN A 230 -4.05 11.31 11.71
CA ASN A 230 -4.61 10.70 10.52
C ASN A 230 -3.91 11.29 9.30
N SER A 231 -3.40 10.47 8.37
CA SER A 231 -2.91 10.99 7.10
C SER A 231 -4.08 11.61 6.31
N LYS A 232 -3.83 12.75 5.66
CA LYS A 232 -4.77 13.35 4.71
C LYS A 232 -4.69 12.67 3.34
N PHE A 233 -3.65 11.90 3.12
CA PHE A 233 -3.50 11.01 1.99
C PHE A 233 -4.22 9.69 2.29
N ASP A 234 -4.99 9.23 1.35
CA ASP A 234 -5.59 7.90 1.32
C ASP A 234 -5.00 7.08 0.18
N PHE A 235 -5.17 5.78 0.28
CA PHE A 235 -4.64 4.84 -0.71
C PHE A 235 -5.49 3.59 -0.75
N GLN A 236 -5.58 2.99 -1.91
CA GLN A 236 -6.13 1.68 -2.13
C GLN A 236 -5.09 0.84 -2.86
N TYR A 237 -4.68 -0.26 -2.24
CA TYR A 237 -3.60 -1.12 -2.71
C TYR A 237 -2.22 -0.45 -2.71
N GLY A 238 -1.19 -1.25 -2.83
CA GLY A 238 0.19 -0.81 -2.85
C GLY A 238 0.98 -1.25 -1.62
N ARG A 239 1.99 -0.47 -1.26
CA ARG A 239 2.82 -0.71 -0.09
C ARG A 239 2.92 0.54 0.77
N ILE A 240 2.77 0.38 2.08
CA ILE A 240 3.11 1.39 3.09
C ILE A 240 4.30 0.88 3.89
N ASP A 241 5.23 1.77 4.13
CA ASP A 241 6.37 1.59 5.02
C ASP A 241 6.38 2.67 6.09
N VAL A 242 6.41 2.28 7.34
CA VAL A 242 6.58 3.19 8.47
C VAL A 242 7.81 2.75 9.27
N ARG A 243 8.84 3.60 9.29
CA ARG A 243 10.03 3.36 10.10
C ARG A 243 9.83 3.97 11.48
N ALA A 244 9.69 3.15 12.50
CA ALA A 244 9.36 3.61 13.86
C ALA A 244 10.22 2.92 14.93
N LYS A 245 10.37 3.62 16.05
CA LYS A 245 10.90 3.12 17.30
C LYS A 245 9.82 3.22 18.37
N LEU A 246 9.50 2.09 19.02
CA LEU A 246 8.36 1.98 19.90
C LEU A 246 8.67 2.47 21.33
N PRO A 247 7.66 2.85 22.12
CA PRO A 247 7.87 3.37 23.48
C PRO A 247 8.35 2.28 24.44
N LYS A 248 9.13 2.68 25.45
CA LYS A 248 9.66 1.79 26.49
C LYS A 248 8.74 1.60 27.69
N SER A 249 7.81 2.50 27.91
CA SER A 249 7.03 2.53 29.15
C SER A 249 5.98 1.42 29.18
N VAL A 250 5.80 0.83 30.36
CA VAL A 250 4.68 -0.08 30.63
C VAL A 250 3.38 0.70 30.59
N GLY A 251 2.34 0.10 30.03
CA GLY A 251 1.01 0.70 29.89
C GLY A 251 0.80 1.49 28.60
N THR A 252 1.81 1.58 27.75
CA THR A 252 1.66 2.11 26.39
C THR A 252 1.07 1.07 25.45
N TRP A 253 0.35 1.56 24.43
CA TRP A 253 -0.18 0.75 23.33
C TRP A 253 -0.01 1.55 22.03
N PRO A 254 1.21 1.62 21.47
CA PRO A 254 1.44 2.27 20.20
C PRO A 254 0.80 1.49 19.08
N ALA A 255 0.29 2.21 18.07
CA ALA A 255 -0.27 1.61 16.88
C ALA A 255 0.15 2.35 15.59
N ILE A 256 0.41 1.55 14.56
CA ILE A 256 0.52 1.95 13.16
C ILE A 256 -0.56 1.17 12.44
N TRP A 257 -1.60 1.85 11.99
CA TRP A 257 -2.80 1.21 11.50
C TRP A 257 -3.56 2.03 10.49
N THR A 258 -4.63 1.49 9.92
CA THR A 258 -5.44 2.17 8.91
C THR A 258 -6.93 1.92 9.14
N LEU A 259 -7.76 2.87 8.71
CA LEU A 259 -9.21 2.71 8.57
C LEU A 259 -9.65 3.06 7.16
N GLY A 260 -10.75 2.47 6.72
CA GLY A 260 -11.40 2.86 5.48
C GLY A 260 -11.85 4.33 5.52
N THR A 261 -11.65 5.07 4.42
CA THR A 261 -12.03 6.50 4.30
C THR A 261 -13.52 6.73 4.48
N ASN A 262 -14.34 5.71 4.28
CA ASN A 262 -15.80 5.73 4.45
C ASN A 262 -16.26 5.59 5.91
N VAL A 263 -15.36 5.53 6.89
CA VAL A 263 -15.73 5.42 8.31
C VAL A 263 -16.49 6.64 8.81
N GLY A 264 -17.64 6.42 9.46
CA GLY A 264 -18.44 7.47 10.09
C GLY A 264 -17.97 7.84 11.51
N GLU A 265 -16.69 8.13 11.68
CA GLU A 265 -16.09 8.44 12.96
C GLU A 265 -15.97 9.95 13.18
N ILE A 266 -16.52 10.47 14.28
CA ILE A 266 -16.49 11.90 14.56
C ILE A 266 -15.06 12.41 14.73
N GLY A 267 -14.79 13.62 14.20
CA GLY A 267 -13.47 14.26 14.29
C GLY A 267 -12.40 13.66 13.36
N ASN A 268 -12.76 12.68 12.57
CA ASN A 268 -11.93 12.10 11.54
C ASN A 268 -11.84 13.02 10.31
N TYR A 269 -10.71 13.03 9.62
CA TYR A 269 -10.52 13.84 8.41
C TYR A 269 -11.37 13.32 7.24
N HIS A 270 -11.33 12.02 6.98
CA HIS A 270 -11.98 11.40 5.82
C HIS A 270 -13.47 11.12 6.04
N GLY A 271 -13.86 10.67 7.22
CA GLY A 271 -15.21 10.19 7.52
C GLY A 271 -16.36 11.18 7.31
N ASN A 272 -16.07 12.45 7.15
CA ASN A 272 -17.07 13.49 6.80
C ASN A 272 -17.17 13.74 5.30
N GLN A 273 -16.34 13.13 4.47
CA GLN A 273 -16.21 13.45 3.05
C GLN A 273 -16.71 12.34 2.12
N GLU A 274 -16.53 11.06 2.45
CA GLU A 274 -16.68 9.96 1.49
C GLU A 274 -17.77 8.94 1.82
N GLY A 275 -18.41 9.05 2.93
CA GLY A 275 -19.42 8.07 3.29
C GLY A 275 -19.52 7.88 4.78
N ASN A 276 -20.37 6.96 5.17
CA ASN A 276 -20.71 6.84 6.57
C ASN A 276 -21.10 5.40 6.91
N VAL A 277 -20.11 4.54 7.03
CA VAL A 277 -20.28 3.20 7.58
C VAL A 277 -19.66 3.14 8.98
N GLY A 278 -20.16 2.26 9.82
CA GLY A 278 -19.59 2.04 11.14
C GLY A 278 -18.35 1.15 11.10
N TRP A 279 -17.64 1.11 12.20
CA TRP A 279 -16.68 0.06 12.46
C TRP A 279 -17.44 -1.25 12.84
N PRO A 280 -17.04 -2.43 12.35
CA PRO A 280 -15.87 -2.74 11.53
C PRO A 280 -16.14 -2.75 10.01
N GLU A 281 -17.27 -2.26 9.56
CA GLU A 281 -17.68 -2.28 8.14
C GLU A 281 -16.75 -1.44 7.25
N CYS A 282 -16.13 -0.39 7.80
CA CYS A 282 -15.13 0.40 7.10
C CYS A 282 -13.83 -0.36 6.79
N GLY A 283 -13.57 -1.46 7.49
CA GLY A 283 -12.28 -2.15 7.48
C GLY A 283 -11.22 -1.46 8.35
N GLU A 284 -10.40 -2.28 9.03
CA GLU A 284 -9.24 -1.82 9.83
C GLU A 284 -8.06 -2.76 9.58
N ILE A 285 -6.88 -2.19 9.39
CA ILE A 285 -5.63 -2.94 9.21
C ILE A 285 -4.62 -2.43 10.23
N ASP A 286 -4.32 -3.25 11.23
CA ASP A 286 -3.31 -2.95 12.24
C ASP A 286 -1.97 -3.49 11.77
N ILE A 287 -1.17 -2.61 11.15
CA ILE A 287 0.15 -2.96 10.60
C ILE A 287 1.10 -3.30 11.75
N MET A 288 0.99 -2.60 12.85
CA MET A 288 1.75 -2.85 14.06
C MET A 288 0.99 -2.37 15.29
N GLU A 289 0.84 -3.25 16.25
CA GLU A 289 0.48 -2.91 17.62
C GLU A 289 1.43 -3.58 18.60
N GLN A 290 1.63 -2.96 19.77
CA GLN A 290 2.42 -3.53 20.85
C GLN A 290 1.82 -3.22 22.22
N ASN A 291 1.70 -4.25 23.05
CA ASN A 291 1.42 -4.07 24.47
C ASN A 291 2.70 -3.71 25.23
N GLY A 292 2.77 -2.51 25.80
CA GLY A 292 3.95 -2.04 26.54
C GLY A 292 4.33 -2.87 27.76
N SER A 293 3.44 -3.76 28.22
CA SER A 293 3.74 -4.75 29.28
C SER A 293 4.42 -6.01 28.73
N ASN A 294 4.35 -6.25 27.43
CA ASN A 294 4.98 -7.38 26.75
C ASN A 294 5.61 -6.95 25.42
N LYS A 295 6.73 -6.29 25.48
CA LYS A 295 7.39 -5.63 24.35
C LYS A 295 8.01 -6.59 23.33
N GLN A 296 8.06 -7.87 23.65
CA GLN A 296 8.59 -8.87 22.73
C GLN A 296 7.55 -9.38 21.74
N ILE A 297 6.27 -9.01 21.93
CA ILE A 297 5.20 -9.46 21.06
C ILE A 297 4.71 -8.28 20.21
N LEU A 298 4.76 -8.46 18.91
CA LEU A 298 4.09 -7.60 17.94
C LEU A 298 2.81 -8.27 17.46
N TYR A 299 1.79 -7.45 17.22
CA TYR A 299 0.50 -7.87 16.67
C TYR A 299 0.36 -7.29 15.28
N GLY A 300 -0.13 -8.10 14.34
CA GLY A 300 -0.63 -7.65 13.05
C GLY A 300 -2.04 -8.20 12.90
N THR A 301 -3.04 -7.34 12.67
CA THR A 301 -4.45 -7.71 12.73
C THR A 301 -5.24 -7.04 11.60
N PHE A 302 -6.29 -7.71 11.15
CA PHE A 302 -7.28 -7.21 10.20
C PHE A 302 -8.65 -7.35 10.84
N HIS A 303 -9.48 -6.31 10.74
CA HIS A 303 -10.88 -6.32 11.22
C HIS A 303 -11.80 -5.88 10.09
N TRP A 304 -12.91 -6.58 9.92
CA TRP A 304 -13.92 -6.27 8.90
C TRP A 304 -15.32 -6.72 9.35
N ALA A 305 -16.34 -6.33 8.60
CA ALA A 305 -17.66 -6.93 8.70
C ALA A 305 -17.77 -8.12 7.73
N ASP A 306 -18.20 -9.27 8.25
CA ASP A 306 -18.47 -10.45 7.40
C ASP A 306 -19.75 -10.27 6.57
N ASN A 307 -20.07 -11.25 5.74
CA ASN A 307 -21.27 -11.26 4.88
C ASN A 307 -22.61 -11.19 5.66
N SER A 308 -22.56 -11.32 6.99
CA SER A 308 -23.70 -11.17 7.90
C SER A 308 -23.66 -9.84 8.67
N SER A 309 -22.79 -8.93 8.27
CA SER A 309 -22.51 -7.66 8.97
C SER A 309 -22.07 -7.84 10.43
N GLN A 310 -21.46 -8.98 10.73
CA GLN A 310 -20.89 -9.24 12.05
C GLN A 310 -19.39 -8.94 12.02
N GLN A 311 -18.87 -8.49 13.17
CA GLN A 311 -17.44 -8.29 13.33
C GLN A 311 -16.68 -9.61 13.11
N ALA A 312 -15.75 -9.57 12.17
CA ALA A 312 -14.76 -10.61 11.93
C ALA A 312 -13.36 -10.04 12.11
N SER A 313 -12.42 -10.88 12.46
CA SER A 313 -11.00 -10.48 12.54
C SER A 313 -10.09 -11.67 12.28
N TYR A 314 -8.91 -11.36 11.77
CA TYR A 314 -7.81 -12.31 11.67
C TYR A 314 -6.50 -11.59 11.98
N GLY A 315 -5.70 -12.17 12.88
CA GLY A 315 -4.43 -11.59 13.26
C GLY A 315 -3.48 -12.63 13.82
N LEU A 316 -2.20 -12.33 13.71
CA LEU A 316 -1.14 -13.14 14.29
C LEU A 316 -0.26 -12.29 15.19
N THR A 317 0.30 -12.96 16.20
CA THR A 317 1.34 -12.38 17.06
C THR A 317 2.68 -12.97 16.70
N LYS A 318 3.73 -12.16 16.78
CA LYS A 318 5.10 -12.62 16.60
C LYS A 318 5.96 -12.21 17.78
N ASP A 319 6.67 -13.17 18.33
CA ASP A 319 7.81 -12.90 19.21
C ASP A 319 8.96 -12.36 18.34
N ILE A 320 9.39 -11.13 18.63
CA ILE A 320 10.46 -10.46 17.87
C ILE A 320 11.77 -11.25 17.90
N ASN A 321 12.05 -12.00 18.97
CA ASN A 321 13.25 -12.86 19.05
C ASN A 321 13.20 -13.97 18.01
N SER A 322 12.00 -14.50 17.69
CA SER A 322 11.84 -15.50 16.63
C SER A 322 12.16 -14.95 15.23
N LEU A 323 12.17 -13.64 15.09
CA LEU A 323 12.52 -12.91 13.87
C LEU A 323 13.98 -12.40 13.89
N GLY A 324 14.74 -12.70 14.95
CA GLY A 324 16.11 -12.18 15.13
C GLY A 324 16.18 -10.73 15.57
N ILE A 325 15.06 -10.12 15.94
CA ILE A 325 14.97 -8.75 16.46
C ILE A 325 15.08 -8.81 17.98
N THR A 326 15.97 -8.03 18.56
CA THR A 326 16.22 -8.07 20.01
C THR A 326 15.44 -7.02 20.79
N ASP A 327 15.20 -5.84 20.21
CA ASP A 327 14.55 -4.73 20.90
C ASP A 327 14.00 -3.70 19.90
N VAL A 328 12.70 -3.54 19.85
CA VAL A 328 11.99 -2.53 19.03
C VAL A 328 11.85 -1.17 19.70
N THR A 329 12.34 -1.03 20.94
CA THR A 329 12.24 0.20 21.71
C THR A 329 13.54 1.01 21.76
N ASN A 330 14.67 0.42 21.40
CA ASN A 330 15.98 1.08 21.32
C ASN A 330 16.35 1.47 19.90
N GLU A 331 15.88 0.75 18.91
CA GLU A 331 16.23 0.92 17.50
C GLU A 331 14.97 1.17 16.66
N PHE A 332 15.17 1.75 15.49
CA PHE A 332 14.11 1.92 14.51
C PHE A 332 13.98 0.66 13.64
N HIS A 333 12.77 0.18 13.54
CA HIS A 333 12.38 -0.94 12.67
C HIS A 333 11.41 -0.48 11.59
N LEU A 334 11.33 -1.22 10.49
CA LEU A 334 10.44 -0.93 9.38
C LEU A 334 9.18 -1.80 9.51
N TYR A 335 8.04 -1.17 9.71
CA TYR A 335 6.73 -1.82 9.72
C TYR A 335 6.04 -1.58 8.39
N SER A 336 5.59 -2.64 7.74
CA SER A 336 5.09 -2.54 6.37
C SER A 336 3.78 -3.29 6.16
N LEU A 337 2.95 -2.72 5.29
CA LEU A 337 1.79 -3.36 4.70
C LEU A 337 2.02 -3.50 3.19
N GLU A 338 1.85 -4.69 2.65
CA GLU A 338 1.58 -4.92 1.24
C GLU A 338 0.12 -5.28 1.07
N TRP A 339 -0.57 -4.54 0.23
CA TRP A 339 -1.99 -4.71 -0.01
C TRP A 339 -2.26 -4.77 -1.51
N THR A 340 -2.80 -5.89 -1.95
CA THR A 340 -3.24 -6.13 -3.33
C THR A 340 -4.72 -6.49 -3.36
N THR A 341 -5.29 -6.60 -4.54
CA THR A 341 -6.66 -7.08 -4.71
C THR A 341 -6.88 -8.50 -4.19
N GLY A 342 -5.82 -9.31 -4.08
CA GLY A 342 -5.93 -10.72 -3.69
C GLY A 342 -5.36 -11.05 -2.32
N ILE A 343 -4.50 -10.20 -1.75
CA ILE A 343 -3.82 -10.53 -0.49
C ILE A 343 -3.33 -9.27 0.22
N LEU A 344 -3.38 -9.32 1.55
CA LEU A 344 -2.74 -8.36 2.45
C LEU A 344 -1.63 -9.05 3.22
N ARG A 345 -0.49 -8.37 3.41
CA ARG A 345 0.65 -8.88 4.17
C ARG A 345 1.23 -7.80 5.06
N ILE A 346 1.49 -8.16 6.30
CA ILE A 346 2.10 -7.31 7.31
C ILE A 346 3.50 -7.81 7.61
N TYR A 347 4.46 -6.89 7.67
CA TYR A 347 5.87 -7.21 7.90
C TYR A 347 6.50 -6.33 8.98
N VAL A 348 7.55 -6.85 9.61
CA VAL A 348 8.57 -6.07 10.33
C VAL A 348 9.94 -6.37 9.73
N ASP A 349 10.71 -5.36 9.35
CA ASP A 349 12.01 -5.49 8.66
C ASP A 349 11.98 -6.47 7.47
N ASN A 350 10.89 -6.43 6.69
CA ASN A 350 10.58 -7.35 5.59
C ASN A 350 10.38 -8.83 6.01
N LEU A 351 10.26 -9.12 7.30
CA LEU A 351 9.92 -10.45 7.82
C LEU A 351 8.40 -10.52 8.04
N LEU A 352 7.76 -11.52 7.46
CA LEU A 352 6.30 -11.67 7.48
C LEU A 352 5.77 -11.90 8.90
N ILE A 353 4.85 -11.04 9.34
CA ILE A 353 4.08 -11.21 10.58
C ILE A 353 2.78 -11.96 10.29
N CYS A 354 1.97 -11.45 9.37
CA CYS A 354 0.63 -11.93 9.10
C CYS A 354 0.27 -11.75 7.63
N GLU A 355 -0.52 -12.67 7.08
CA GLU A 355 -1.12 -12.48 5.76
C GLU A 355 -2.58 -12.91 5.76
N LEU A 356 -3.39 -12.26 4.94
CA LEU A 356 -4.82 -12.49 4.79
C LEU A 356 -5.20 -12.44 3.31
N MET A 357 -5.97 -13.43 2.85
CA MET A 357 -6.53 -13.40 1.49
C MET A 357 -7.63 -12.35 1.40
N ASN A 358 -7.51 -11.43 0.45
CA ASN A 358 -8.54 -10.45 0.13
C ASN A 358 -9.49 -11.04 -0.91
N ASN A 359 -10.78 -11.06 -0.63
CA ASN A 359 -11.81 -11.64 -1.49
C ASN A 359 -13.20 -11.15 -1.07
N ASP A 360 -14.24 -11.56 -1.76
CA ASP A 360 -15.64 -11.13 -1.51
C ASP A 360 -16.14 -11.38 -0.07
N SER A 361 -15.52 -12.28 0.69
CA SER A 361 -15.85 -12.56 2.10
C SER A 361 -14.95 -11.80 3.07
N VAL A 362 -13.90 -11.17 2.56
CA VAL A 362 -12.90 -10.38 3.30
C VAL A 362 -12.61 -9.14 2.45
N PRO A 363 -13.57 -8.19 2.37
CA PRO A 363 -13.56 -7.15 1.35
C PRO A 363 -12.75 -5.92 1.77
N PHE A 364 -11.41 -6.00 1.71
CA PHE A 364 -10.55 -4.81 1.79
C PHE A 364 -10.41 -4.19 0.40
N ASP A 365 -11.45 -3.49 -0.04
CA ASP A 365 -11.61 -2.92 -1.38
C ASP A 365 -12.01 -1.44 -1.40
N ASN A 366 -12.01 -0.77 -0.25
CA ASN A 366 -12.16 0.68 -0.12
C ASN A 366 -10.82 1.35 0.14
N PRO A 367 -10.62 2.63 -0.23
CA PRO A 367 -9.44 3.38 0.18
C PRO A 367 -9.31 3.47 1.69
N HIS A 368 -8.10 3.40 2.21
CA HIS A 368 -7.76 3.58 3.62
C HIS A 368 -6.82 4.77 3.82
N TYR A 369 -6.79 5.31 5.02
CA TYR A 369 -5.83 6.31 5.47
C TYR A 369 -5.01 5.79 6.65
N LEU A 370 -3.77 6.26 6.77
CA LEU A 370 -2.84 5.85 7.83
C LEU A 370 -3.14 6.60 9.13
N ILE A 371 -3.09 5.87 10.24
CA ILE A 371 -3.23 6.41 11.59
C ILE A 371 -2.00 6.05 12.41
N LEU A 372 -1.48 7.04 13.15
CA LEU A 372 -0.36 6.88 14.08
C LEU A 372 -0.78 7.37 15.47
N ASN A 373 -0.61 6.52 16.48
CA ASN A 373 -0.87 6.92 17.87
C ASN A 373 -0.02 6.17 18.90
#